data_4d26777dde8897b8cf87c1c34796ad77
#
_entry.id   4d26777dde8897b8cf87c1c34796ad77
#
_cell.length_a   1.000
_cell.length_b   1.000
_cell.length_c   1.000
_cell.angle_alpha   90.00
_cell.angle_beta   90.00
_cell.angle_gamma   90.00
#
_symmetry.space_group_name_H-M   'P 1'
#
loop_
_entity.id
_entity.type
_entity.pdbx_description
1 polymer ?
#
loop_
_entity_poly.entity_id
_entity_poly.type
_entity_poly.pdbx_seq_one_letter_code
_entity_poly.pdbx_strand_id
1 'polypeptide(L)'
;KEYRACVAGMPVKDTIKISDEEEFAAATPDRSKLWMIQTPQTFSYELIYQAYRVLIKSEENTAEPEQTLPYDSLLNKQKVKKLQENRGQVHVTDDAMVVELLTDIPVKLVRGSYQNIKITTPEDLKIAEALCEKKQ
;
A
#
# COMPACT_ATOMS: atom_id res chain seq x y z
N LYS A 1 18.85 10.21 3.38
CA LYS A 1 17.53 9.58 3.15
C LYS A 1 16.59 10.13 4.21
N GLU A 2 15.63 10.93 3.82
CA GLU A 2 14.73 11.64 4.75
C GLU A 2 13.62 10.74 5.28
N TYR A 3 13.07 9.85 4.42
CA TYR A 3 11.96 8.95 4.76
C TYR A 3 12.36 7.49 4.60
N ARG A 4 11.86 6.61 5.48
CA ARG A 4 12.09 5.16 5.41
C ARG A 4 11.10 4.44 4.51
N ALA A 5 9.93 5.06 4.27
CA ALA A 5 8.87 4.58 3.39
C ALA A 5 8.30 5.75 2.60
N CYS A 6 8.21 5.62 1.29
CA CYS A 6 7.54 6.60 0.44
C CYS A 6 6.95 5.93 -0.79
N VAL A 7 5.82 6.45 -1.24
CA VAL A 7 5.09 5.95 -2.41
C VAL A 7 4.69 7.10 -3.32
N ALA A 8 4.77 6.86 -4.62
CA ALA A 8 4.25 7.78 -5.61
C ALA A 8 2.72 7.74 -5.61
N GLY A 9 2.09 8.89 -5.82
CA GLY A 9 0.65 8.98 -5.94
C GLY A 9 0.18 10.32 -6.43
N MET A 10 -1.09 10.40 -6.78
CA MET A 10 -1.75 11.65 -7.19
C MET A 10 -3.04 11.86 -6.41
N PRO A 11 -3.38 13.11 -6.04
CA PRO A 11 -4.69 13.40 -5.48
C PRO A 11 -5.82 12.93 -6.40
N VAL A 12 -6.87 12.37 -5.81
CA VAL A 12 -8.06 11.94 -6.57
C VAL A 12 -8.74 13.15 -7.19
N LYS A 13 -9.09 13.05 -8.48
CA LYS A 13 -9.81 14.10 -9.21
C LYS A 13 -11.32 13.91 -9.16
N ASP A 14 -11.77 12.67 -9.20
CA ASP A 14 -13.17 12.32 -9.25
C ASP A 14 -13.79 12.22 -7.86
N THR A 15 -15.12 12.29 -7.80
CA THR A 15 -15.83 12.00 -6.57
C THR A 15 -15.84 10.50 -6.31
N ILE A 16 -15.36 10.09 -5.14
CA ILE A 16 -15.35 8.68 -4.71
C ILE A 16 -16.56 8.43 -3.82
N LYS A 17 -17.24 7.32 -4.05
CA LYS A 17 -18.29 6.79 -3.20
C LYS A 17 -17.82 5.50 -2.54
N ILE A 18 -18.16 5.32 -1.30
CA ILE A 18 -18.12 4.01 -0.63
C ILE A 18 -19.50 3.40 -0.85
N SER A 19 -19.56 2.19 -1.42
CA SER A 19 -20.81 1.45 -1.58
C SER A 19 -21.02 0.47 -0.43
N ASP A 20 -22.28 0.09 -0.22
CA ASP A 20 -22.65 -1.10 0.55
C ASP A 20 -22.62 -2.34 -0.35
N GLU A 21 -23.06 -3.49 0.21
CA GLU A 21 -23.10 -4.78 -0.49
C GLU A 21 -24.13 -4.84 -1.62
N GLU A 22 -25.13 -3.93 -1.59
CA GLU A 22 -26.21 -3.81 -2.60
C GLU A 22 -25.91 -2.73 -3.66
N GLU A 23 -24.68 -2.19 -3.69
CA GLU A 23 -24.20 -1.15 -4.64
C GLU A 23 -24.87 0.23 -4.43
N PHE A 24 -25.48 0.49 -3.27
CA PHE A 24 -25.92 1.84 -2.92
C PHE A 24 -24.80 2.66 -2.30
N ALA A 25 -24.83 3.97 -2.51
CA ALA A 25 -23.84 4.89 -1.95
C ALA A 25 -24.02 5.04 -0.43
N ALA A 26 -23.14 4.42 0.36
CA ALA A 26 -23.13 4.50 1.81
C ALA A 26 -22.44 5.75 2.35
N ALA A 27 -21.36 6.21 1.68
CA ALA A 27 -20.63 7.42 2.09
C ALA A 27 -19.92 8.12 0.93
N THR A 28 -19.56 9.39 1.14
CA THR A 28 -18.70 10.16 0.24
C THR A 28 -17.54 10.72 1.05
N PRO A 29 -16.34 10.13 0.95
CA PRO A 29 -15.17 10.62 1.68
C PRO A 29 -14.69 11.98 1.15
N ASP A 30 -14.01 12.73 2.01
CA ASP A 30 -13.40 14.00 1.63
C ASP A 30 -12.28 13.77 0.60
N ARG A 31 -12.56 14.12 -0.65
CA ARG A 31 -11.63 13.95 -1.77
C ARG A 31 -10.28 14.64 -1.56
N SER A 32 -10.23 15.72 -0.80
CA SER A 32 -8.98 16.45 -0.55
C SER A 32 -7.92 15.61 0.19
N LYS A 33 -8.35 14.55 0.85
CA LYS A 33 -7.51 13.61 1.61
C LYS A 33 -7.25 12.29 0.89
N LEU A 34 -7.81 12.09 -0.30
CA LEU A 34 -7.68 10.84 -1.05
C LEU A 34 -6.60 10.94 -2.12
N TRP A 35 -5.80 9.88 -2.21
CA TRP A 35 -4.74 9.73 -3.20
C TRP A 35 -4.90 8.40 -3.95
N MET A 36 -4.68 8.45 -5.24
CA MET A 36 -4.46 7.25 -6.06
C MET A 36 -2.99 6.87 -5.97
N ILE A 37 -2.70 5.72 -5.40
CA ILE A 37 -1.33 5.24 -5.22
C ILE A 37 -0.80 4.66 -6.53
N GLN A 38 0.45 4.98 -6.82
CA GLN A 38 1.17 4.59 -8.02
C GLN A 38 2.44 3.81 -7.64
N THR A 39 3.16 3.35 -8.63
CA THR A 39 4.55 2.90 -8.50
C THR A 39 5.49 4.01 -9.02
N PRO A 40 6.73 4.12 -8.47
CA PRO A 40 7.35 3.20 -7.51
C PRO A 40 6.85 3.38 -6.07
N GLN A 41 6.93 2.30 -5.30
CA GLN A 41 6.84 2.28 -3.85
C GLN A 41 8.22 1.93 -3.31
N THR A 42 8.76 2.73 -2.41
CA THR A 42 10.17 2.66 -1.98
C THR A 42 10.28 2.62 -0.47
N PHE A 43 11.03 1.64 0.02
CA PHE A 43 11.19 1.40 1.46
C PHE A 43 12.67 1.18 1.80
N SER A 44 13.04 1.41 3.08
CA SER A 44 14.30 0.85 3.54
C SER A 44 14.18 -0.68 3.59
N TYR A 45 15.24 -1.37 3.19
CA TYR A 45 15.24 -2.84 3.12
C TYR A 45 14.80 -3.48 4.44
N GLU A 46 15.38 -3.04 5.54
CA GLU A 46 15.10 -3.60 6.87
C GLU A 46 13.62 -3.47 7.25
N LEU A 47 12.99 -2.34 6.91
CA LEU A 47 11.59 -2.06 7.21
C LEU A 47 10.66 -3.02 6.47
N ILE A 48 10.77 -3.03 5.13
CA ILE A 48 9.86 -3.83 4.31
C ILE A 48 10.09 -5.33 4.51
N TYR A 49 11.35 -5.76 4.67
CA TYR A 49 11.69 -7.16 4.93
C TYR A 49 11.06 -7.66 6.24
N GLN A 50 11.16 -6.89 7.34
CA GLN A 50 10.56 -7.28 8.61
C GLN A 50 9.03 -7.31 8.56
N ALA A 51 8.43 -6.32 7.92
CA ALA A 51 6.98 -6.28 7.76
C ALA A 51 6.46 -7.50 6.99
N TYR A 52 7.07 -7.86 5.86
CA TYR A 52 6.70 -9.05 5.09
C TYR A 52 6.97 -10.37 5.82
N ARG A 53 8.07 -10.47 6.56
CA ARG A 53 8.32 -11.67 7.39
C ARG A 53 7.19 -11.97 8.36
N VAL A 54 6.68 -10.94 9.03
CA VAL A 54 5.55 -11.09 9.97
C VAL A 54 4.27 -11.44 9.22
N LEU A 55 4.00 -10.79 8.10
CA LEU A 55 2.83 -11.06 7.28
C LEU A 55 2.81 -12.53 6.82
N ILE A 56 3.88 -13.00 6.19
CA ILE A 56 4.00 -14.38 5.67
C ILE A 56 3.85 -15.40 6.81
N LYS A 57 4.57 -15.22 7.92
CA LYS A 57 4.43 -16.11 9.09
C LYS A 57 3.02 -16.13 9.65
N SER A 58 2.31 -15.01 9.58
CA SER A 58 0.92 -14.96 10.01
C SER A 58 0.01 -15.78 9.10
N GLU A 59 0.33 -15.93 7.83
CA GLU A 59 -0.44 -16.72 6.86
C GLU A 59 -0.12 -18.21 6.95
N GLU A 60 1.15 -18.59 7.11
CA GLU A 60 1.63 -19.97 7.08
C GLU A 60 1.38 -20.76 8.38
N ASN A 61 0.95 -20.13 9.47
CA ASN A 61 0.75 -20.74 10.78
C ASN A 61 1.99 -21.51 11.33
N THR A 62 3.18 -21.16 10.87
CA THR A 62 4.44 -21.76 11.29
C THR A 62 4.91 -21.15 12.60
N ALA A 63 4.84 -21.94 13.68
CA ALA A 63 5.44 -21.63 14.96
C ALA A 63 6.96 -21.93 14.91
N GLU A 64 7.71 -21.24 14.08
CA GLU A 64 9.16 -21.27 14.23
C GLU A 64 9.59 -20.39 15.41
N PRO A 65 10.62 -20.85 16.20
CA PRO A 65 11.10 -20.09 17.34
C PRO A 65 11.54 -18.71 16.87
N GLU A 66 11.06 -17.73 17.60
CA GLU A 66 11.31 -16.30 17.42
C GLU A 66 12.83 -16.02 17.47
N GLN A 67 13.51 -16.14 16.34
CA GLN A 67 14.85 -15.56 16.21
C GLN A 67 14.65 -14.04 16.23
N THR A 68 14.89 -13.45 17.39
CA THR A 68 14.92 -11.99 17.59
C THR A 68 15.97 -11.40 16.64
N LEU A 69 15.50 -10.73 15.59
CA LEU A 69 16.40 -10.04 14.68
C LEU A 69 16.67 -8.61 15.17
N PRO A 70 17.83 -8.03 14.80
CA PRO A 70 18.22 -6.69 15.25
C PRO A 70 17.24 -5.57 14.86
N TYR A 71 16.23 -5.85 14.04
CA TYR A 71 15.26 -4.88 13.52
C TYR A 71 13.82 -5.08 14.03
N ASP A 72 13.58 -5.98 15.00
CA ASP A 72 12.23 -6.20 15.58
C ASP A 72 11.68 -4.93 16.27
N SER A 73 12.56 -3.96 16.57
CA SER A 73 12.19 -2.65 17.08
C SER A 73 11.39 -1.78 16.09
N LEU A 74 11.33 -2.15 14.81
CA LEU A 74 10.55 -1.42 13.79
C LEU A 74 9.08 -1.82 13.79
N LEU A 75 8.77 -2.99 14.35
CA LEU A 75 7.41 -3.53 14.38
C LEU A 75 6.62 -3.01 15.58
N ASN A 76 5.36 -2.70 15.37
CA ASN A 76 4.44 -2.41 16.47
C ASN A 76 3.80 -3.71 16.96
N LYS A 77 4.15 -4.13 18.17
CA LYS A 77 3.68 -5.38 18.79
C LYS A 77 2.16 -5.49 18.87
N GLN A 78 1.46 -4.37 19.11
CA GLN A 78 -0.01 -4.36 19.18
C GLN A 78 -0.64 -4.58 17.79
N LYS A 79 -0.06 -3.97 16.75
CA LYS A 79 -0.50 -4.15 15.36
C LYS A 79 -0.25 -5.58 14.88
N VAL A 80 0.91 -6.15 15.19
CA VAL A 80 1.23 -7.56 14.91
C VAL A 80 0.22 -8.49 15.58
N LYS A 81 -0.07 -8.28 16.86
CA LYS A 81 -1.06 -9.07 17.60
C LYS A 81 -2.45 -8.97 16.96
N LYS A 82 -2.88 -7.75 16.60
CA LYS A 82 -4.17 -7.52 15.93
C LYS A 82 -4.26 -8.23 14.58
N LEU A 83 -3.16 -8.23 13.79
CA LEU A 83 -3.10 -8.98 12.53
C LEU A 83 -3.28 -10.48 12.77
N GLN A 84 -2.62 -11.03 13.79
CA GLN A 84 -2.72 -12.45 14.16
C GLN A 84 -4.12 -12.85 14.61
N GLU A 85 -4.82 -11.97 15.33
CA GLU A 85 -6.20 -12.18 15.76
C GLU A 85 -7.21 -12.15 14.61
N ASN A 86 -6.94 -11.37 13.56
CA ASN A 86 -7.79 -11.19 12.37
C ASN A 86 -7.25 -11.90 11.13
N ARG A 87 -6.59 -13.04 11.31
CA ARG A 87 -6.04 -13.84 10.19
C ARG A 87 -7.09 -14.13 9.13
N GLY A 88 -6.71 -13.95 7.87
CA GLY A 88 -7.58 -14.22 6.73
C GLY A 88 -8.64 -13.14 6.44
N GLN A 89 -8.76 -12.11 7.28
CA GLN A 89 -9.68 -10.99 7.04
C GLN A 89 -8.99 -9.75 6.45
N VAL A 90 -7.66 -9.71 6.47
CA VAL A 90 -6.88 -8.58 5.96
C VAL A 90 -6.46 -8.88 4.54
N HIS A 91 -7.04 -8.16 3.59
CA HIS A 91 -6.63 -8.20 2.19
C HIS A 91 -5.61 -7.10 1.92
N VAL A 92 -4.35 -7.47 1.74
CA VAL A 92 -3.27 -6.53 1.42
C VAL A 92 -3.35 -6.16 -0.06
N THR A 93 -3.40 -4.88 -0.35
CA THR A 93 -3.54 -4.34 -1.71
C THR A 93 -2.24 -3.79 -2.28
N ASP A 94 -1.30 -3.35 -1.41
CA ASP A 94 0.01 -2.84 -1.82
C ASP A 94 1.06 -2.97 -0.69
N ASP A 95 2.33 -2.71 -1.02
CA ASP A 95 3.45 -2.82 -0.07
C ASP A 95 3.38 -1.78 1.05
N ALA A 96 2.84 -0.59 0.76
CA ALA A 96 2.67 0.46 1.76
C ALA A 96 1.71 0.03 2.87
N MET A 97 0.63 -0.65 2.51
CA MET A 97 -0.34 -1.19 3.47
C MET A 97 0.32 -2.18 4.45
N VAL A 98 1.28 -2.99 4.00
CA VAL A 98 2.01 -3.91 4.89
C VAL A 98 2.78 -3.14 5.97
N VAL A 99 3.45 -2.05 5.59
CA VAL A 99 4.16 -1.17 6.53
C VAL A 99 3.18 -0.50 7.50
N GLU A 100 2.06 0.01 7.02
CA GLU A 100 1.03 0.67 7.82
C GLU A 100 0.37 -0.27 8.83
N LEU A 101 0.13 -1.52 8.43
CA LEU A 101 -0.48 -2.55 9.27
C LEU A 101 0.41 -3.02 10.41
N LEU A 102 1.73 -3.00 10.24
CA LEU A 102 2.65 -3.68 11.14
C LEU A 102 3.62 -2.75 11.89
N THR A 103 3.71 -1.49 11.47
CA THR A 103 4.66 -0.53 12.04
C THR A 103 4.01 0.81 12.36
N ASP A 104 4.72 1.69 13.07
CA ASP A 104 4.35 3.09 13.27
C ASP A 104 5.15 4.03 12.37
N ILE A 105 5.88 3.48 11.40
CA ILE A 105 6.64 4.26 10.44
C ILE A 105 5.66 4.87 9.43
N PRO A 106 5.59 6.21 9.32
CA PRO A 106 4.69 6.84 8.37
C PRO A 106 5.17 6.63 6.93
N VAL A 107 4.22 6.32 6.05
CA VAL A 107 4.48 6.25 4.60
C VAL A 107 4.29 7.64 3.99
N LYS A 108 5.36 8.20 3.43
CA LYS A 108 5.31 9.51 2.77
C LYS A 108 4.68 9.40 1.39
N LEU A 109 3.60 10.14 1.15
CA LEU A 109 3.03 10.32 -0.18
C LEU A 109 3.86 11.36 -0.96
N VAL A 110 4.36 10.97 -2.12
CA VAL A 110 5.15 11.81 -3.02
C VAL A 110 4.36 12.03 -4.31
N ARG A 111 4.27 13.26 -4.78
CA ARG A 111 3.56 13.55 -6.03
C ARG A 111 4.25 12.86 -7.20
N GLY A 112 3.50 12.01 -7.88
CA GLY A 112 3.86 11.37 -9.14
C GLY A 112 3.37 12.17 -10.34
N SER A 113 2.75 11.49 -11.29
CA SER A 113 2.15 12.10 -12.47
C SER A 113 0.84 11.39 -12.83
N TYR A 114 -0.15 12.11 -13.31
CA TYR A 114 -1.36 11.48 -13.89
C TYR A 114 -1.07 10.70 -15.18
N GLN A 115 0.11 10.91 -15.80
CA GLN A 115 0.58 10.13 -16.94
C GLN A 115 1.30 8.83 -16.50
N ASN A 116 1.60 8.66 -15.22
CA ASN A 116 2.17 7.43 -14.69
C ASN A 116 1.05 6.40 -14.49
N ILE A 117 0.56 5.85 -15.58
CA ILE A 117 -0.50 4.84 -15.57
C ILE A 117 0.11 3.45 -15.42
N LYS A 118 -0.64 2.54 -14.78
CA LYS A 118 -0.32 1.12 -14.75
C LYS A 118 -1.03 0.45 -15.93
N ILE A 119 -0.29 -0.21 -16.79
CA ILE A 119 -0.86 -0.95 -17.92
C ILE A 119 -1.31 -2.32 -17.41
N THR A 120 -2.64 -2.51 -17.33
CA THR A 120 -3.27 -3.74 -16.83
C THR A 120 -4.36 -4.27 -17.76
N THR A 121 -4.89 -3.42 -18.64
CA THR A 121 -5.95 -3.76 -19.60
C THR A 121 -5.50 -3.41 -21.02
N PRO A 122 -6.15 -4.00 -22.06
CA PRO A 122 -5.89 -3.61 -23.46
C PRO A 122 -6.16 -2.12 -23.74
N GLU A 123 -7.11 -1.51 -23.02
CA GLU A 123 -7.43 -0.09 -23.15
C GLU A 123 -6.28 0.79 -22.66
N ASP A 124 -5.56 0.36 -21.61
CA ASP A 124 -4.41 1.09 -21.07
C ASP A 124 -3.27 1.21 -22.09
N LEU A 125 -3.11 0.21 -22.98
CA LEU A 125 -2.12 0.28 -24.06
C LEU A 125 -2.39 1.45 -25.01
N LYS A 126 -3.63 1.67 -25.41
CA LYS A 126 -4.02 2.78 -26.28
C LYS A 126 -3.73 4.14 -25.62
N ILE A 127 -3.98 4.22 -24.30
CA ILE A 127 -3.67 5.42 -23.51
C ILE A 127 -2.16 5.64 -23.45
N ALA A 128 -1.38 4.57 -23.20
CA ALA A 128 0.09 4.64 -23.16
C ALA A 128 0.68 5.08 -24.50
N GLU A 129 0.22 4.54 -25.63
CA GLU A 129 0.61 4.95 -26.97
C GLU A 129 0.37 6.45 -27.20
N ALA A 130 -0.84 6.94 -26.91
CA ALA A 130 -1.18 8.36 -27.04
C ALA A 130 -0.36 9.28 -26.13
N LEU A 131 0.09 8.79 -24.96
CA LEU A 131 0.99 9.55 -24.08
C LEU A 131 2.43 9.59 -24.60
N CYS A 132 2.89 8.54 -25.30
CA CYS A 132 4.21 8.49 -25.92
C CYS A 132 4.31 9.39 -27.14
N GLU A 133 3.31 9.44 -28.01
CA GLU A 133 3.28 10.27 -29.22
C GLU A 133 3.37 11.78 -28.92
N LYS A 134 2.84 12.23 -27.75
CA LYS A 134 2.92 13.65 -27.35
C LYS A 134 4.28 14.11 -26.87
N LYS A 135 5.30 13.24 -26.82
CA LYS A 135 6.65 13.58 -26.37
C LYS A 135 7.64 13.83 -27.53
N GLN A 136 7.18 13.76 -28.77
CA GLN A 136 7.94 14.20 -29.95
C GLN A 136 7.54 15.63 -30.31
#